data_dcf6b87812cffc8a44ae6b98f783c94c
#
_entry.id   dcf6b87812cffc8a44ae6b98f783c94c
#
_cell.length_a   1.000
_cell.length_b   1.000
_cell.length_c   1.000
_cell.angle_alpha   90.00
_cell.angle_beta   90.00
_cell.angle_gamma   90.00
#
_symmetry.space_group_name_H-M   'P 1'
#
loop_
_entity.id
_entity.type
_entity.pdbx_description
1 polymer ?
#
loop_
_entity_poly.entity_id
_entity_poly.type
_entity_poly.pdbx_seq_one_letter_code
_entity_poly.pdbx_strand_id
1 'polypeptide(L)'
;MAWVMRTHRTKVLLVLAQDVLDQARVLAGKETTALKLPVSLQIVLRALIEVGLRRDNHPALLAHVEGQAKAVRHQRSVARRAGLRGN
;
A
#
# COMPACT_ATOMS: atom_id res chain seq x y z
N MET A 1 12.91 14.27 -23.12
CA MET A 1 13.34 14.18 -21.72
C MET A 1 12.79 12.94 -21.08
N ALA A 2 13.64 12.17 -20.42
CA ALA A 2 13.26 10.88 -19.86
C ALA A 2 12.14 10.99 -18.82
N TRP A 3 12.10 12.05 -18.04
CA TRP A 3 11.10 12.22 -17.01
C TRP A 3 9.67 12.41 -17.56
N VAL A 4 9.54 12.79 -18.82
CA VAL A 4 8.22 12.91 -19.46
C VAL A 4 7.53 11.55 -19.53
N MET A 5 8.30 10.48 -19.62
CA MET A 5 7.75 9.12 -19.63
C MET A 5 7.03 8.78 -18.31
N ARG A 6 7.34 9.50 -17.24
CA ARG A 6 6.68 9.29 -15.94
C ARG A 6 5.24 9.76 -15.91
N THR A 7 4.77 10.46 -16.94
CA THR A 7 3.38 10.87 -17.02
C THR A 7 2.45 9.73 -17.39
N HIS A 8 3.01 8.62 -17.89
CA HIS A 8 2.24 7.40 -18.09
C HIS A 8 1.86 6.80 -16.74
N ARG A 9 0.58 6.92 -16.40
CA ARG A 9 0.06 6.43 -15.14
C ARG A 9 -0.96 5.33 -15.38
N THR A 10 -0.84 4.28 -14.62
CA THR A 10 -1.78 3.17 -14.62
C THR A 10 -2.55 3.17 -13.32
N LYS A 11 -3.86 3.00 -13.40
CA LYS A 11 -4.68 2.90 -12.20
C LYS A 11 -4.56 1.50 -11.62
N VAL A 12 -4.37 1.43 -10.31
CA VAL A 12 -4.25 0.18 -9.57
C VAL A 12 -5.19 0.23 -8.39
N LEU A 13 -5.92 -0.85 -8.17
CA LEU A 13 -6.76 -0.99 -6.99
C LEU A 13 -5.90 -1.47 -5.83
N LEU A 14 -5.91 -0.71 -4.74
CA LEU A 14 -5.17 -1.05 -3.53
C LEU A 14 -6.15 -1.23 -2.37
N VAL A 15 -6.11 -2.40 -1.77
CA VAL A 15 -6.92 -2.71 -0.60
C VAL A 15 -6.03 -2.60 0.64
N LEU A 16 -6.45 -1.76 1.59
CA LEU A 16 -5.69 -1.50 2.81
C LEU A 16 -6.55 -1.78 4.04
N ALA A 17 -5.90 -2.20 5.12
CA ALA A 17 -6.54 -2.24 6.41
C ALA A 17 -6.98 -0.83 6.81
N GLN A 18 -8.12 -0.72 7.49
CA GLN A 18 -8.69 0.58 7.85
C GLN A 18 -7.75 1.43 8.71
N ASP A 19 -7.07 0.81 9.67
CA ASP A 19 -6.11 1.51 10.53
C ASP A 19 -4.92 2.07 9.75
N VAL A 20 -4.44 1.35 8.75
CA VAL A 20 -3.36 1.82 7.86
C VAL A 20 -3.83 3.01 7.04
N LEU A 21 -5.04 2.94 6.51
CA LEU A 21 -5.64 4.04 5.76
C LEU A 21 -5.78 5.28 6.63
N ASP A 22 -6.24 5.11 7.88
CA ASP A 22 -6.39 6.22 8.82
C ASP A 22 -5.05 6.87 9.16
N GLN A 23 -4.01 6.07 9.36
CA GLN A 23 -2.66 6.59 9.58
C GLN A 23 -2.16 7.39 8.38
N ALA A 24 -2.42 6.92 7.18
CA ALA A 24 -2.02 7.64 5.96
C ALA A 24 -2.77 8.97 5.84
N ARG A 25 -4.04 9.02 6.21
CA ARG A 25 -4.81 10.26 6.22
C ARG A 25 -4.28 11.26 7.23
N VAL A 26 -3.93 10.80 8.42
CA VAL A 26 -3.31 11.65 9.45
C VAL A 26 -1.99 12.22 8.94
N LEU A 27 -1.19 11.38 8.30
CA LEU A 27 0.07 11.84 7.71
C LEU A 27 -0.15 12.88 6.62
N ALA A 28 -1.16 12.69 5.78
CA ALA A 28 -1.50 13.66 4.73
C ALA A 28 -1.85 15.03 5.32
N GLY A 29 -2.65 15.06 6.38
CA GLY A 29 -3.00 16.30 7.07
C GLY A 29 -1.79 16.97 7.72
N LYS A 30 -0.96 16.16 8.36
CA LYS A 30 0.27 16.65 9.00
C LYS A 30 1.22 17.26 7.98
N GLU A 31 1.42 16.61 6.85
CA GLU A 31 2.31 17.11 5.81
C GLU A 31 1.73 18.33 5.10
N THR A 32 0.43 18.41 4.93
CA THR A 32 -0.22 19.60 4.39
C THR A 32 0.10 20.83 5.25
N THR A 33 0.03 20.67 6.57
CA THR A 33 0.36 21.75 7.51
C THR A 33 1.85 22.07 7.49
N ALA A 34 2.71 21.06 7.50
CA ALA A 34 4.16 21.24 7.57
C ALA A 34 4.72 21.88 6.30
N LEU A 35 4.25 21.45 5.14
CA LEU A 35 4.77 21.91 3.86
C LEU A 35 4.00 23.10 3.29
N LYS A 36 2.84 23.41 3.87
CA LYS A 36 1.94 24.46 3.37
C LYS A 36 1.55 24.23 1.92
N LEU A 37 1.39 22.96 1.55
CA LEU A 37 0.97 22.51 0.25
C LEU A 37 -0.15 21.50 0.43
N PRO A 38 -1.15 21.47 -0.48
CA PRO A 38 -2.20 20.47 -0.37
C PRO A 38 -1.62 19.06 -0.63
N VAL A 39 -1.64 18.23 0.39
CA VAL A 39 -1.16 16.85 0.32
C VAL A 39 -2.37 15.92 0.45
N SER A 40 -2.70 15.23 -0.62
CA SER A 40 -3.80 14.27 -0.63
C SER A 40 -3.33 12.90 -0.14
N LEU A 41 -4.31 12.06 0.20
CA LEU A 41 -4.03 10.67 0.55
C LEU A 41 -3.25 9.95 -0.56
N GLN A 42 -3.63 10.18 -1.82
CA GLN A 42 -2.94 9.55 -2.95
C GLN A 42 -1.47 9.98 -3.05
N ILE A 43 -1.18 11.25 -2.78
CA ILE A 43 0.20 11.75 -2.78
C ILE A 43 1.01 11.03 -1.71
N VAL A 44 0.44 10.88 -0.50
CA VAL A 44 1.12 10.17 0.59
C VAL A 44 1.37 8.71 0.19
N LEU A 45 0.38 8.03 -0.35
CA LEU A 45 0.53 6.64 -0.74
C LEU A 45 1.59 6.46 -1.82
N ARG A 46 1.60 7.33 -2.83
CA ARG A 46 2.63 7.28 -3.89
C ARG A 46 4.03 7.50 -3.30
N ALA A 47 4.16 8.48 -2.43
CA ALA A 47 5.44 8.78 -1.80
C ALA A 47 5.95 7.60 -0.97
N LEU A 48 5.07 6.99 -0.19
CA LEU A 48 5.43 5.82 0.61
C LEU A 48 5.86 4.64 -0.27
N ILE A 49 5.17 4.41 -1.37
CA ILE A 49 5.51 3.35 -2.30
C ILE A 49 6.88 3.62 -2.93
N GLU A 50 7.11 4.84 -3.40
CA GLU A 50 8.39 5.20 -4.02
C GLU A 50 9.56 5.07 -3.04
N VAL A 51 9.40 5.55 -1.82
CA VAL A 51 10.42 5.42 -0.77
C VAL A 51 10.64 3.94 -0.43
N GLY A 52 9.55 3.18 -0.30
CA GLY A 52 9.64 1.75 -0.02
C GLY A 52 10.39 0.98 -1.09
N LEU A 53 10.17 1.32 -2.35
CA LEU A 53 10.87 0.67 -3.47
C LEU A 53 12.37 0.97 -3.47
N ARG A 54 12.77 2.15 -3.00
CA ARG A 54 14.20 2.48 -2.85
C ARG A 54 14.87 1.69 -1.73
N ARG A 55 14.08 1.18 -0.80
CA ARG A 55 14.54 0.40 0.35
C ARG A 55 14.05 -1.03 0.26
N ASP A 56 14.09 -1.60 -0.92
CA ASP A 56 13.50 -2.90 -1.22
C ASP A 56 14.12 -4.05 -0.42
N ASN A 57 15.35 -3.89 0.07
CA ASN A 57 16.01 -4.91 0.89
C ASN A 57 15.91 -4.63 2.40
N HIS A 58 15.12 -3.64 2.81
CA HIS A 58 14.97 -3.32 4.24
C HIS A 58 14.24 -4.47 4.97
N PRO A 59 14.79 -4.97 6.09
CA PRO A 59 14.21 -6.12 6.79
C PRO A 59 12.75 -5.93 7.20
N ALA A 60 12.37 -4.74 7.64
CA ALA A 60 10.99 -4.47 8.03
C ALA A 60 10.04 -4.60 6.85
N LEU A 61 10.42 -4.12 5.66
CA LEU A 61 9.61 -4.26 4.46
C LEU A 61 9.44 -5.73 4.08
N LEU A 62 10.53 -6.49 4.11
CA LEU A 62 10.51 -7.91 3.78
C LEU A 62 9.62 -8.70 4.75
N ALA A 63 9.70 -8.38 6.05
CA ALA A 63 8.86 -9.01 7.06
C ALA A 63 7.37 -8.73 6.81
N HIS A 64 7.03 -7.49 6.46
CA HIS A 64 5.65 -7.12 6.15
C HIS A 64 5.14 -7.80 4.89
N VAL A 65 5.95 -7.89 3.85
CA VAL A 65 5.60 -8.61 2.62
C VAL A 65 5.31 -10.07 2.92
N GLU A 66 6.19 -10.70 3.69
CA GLU A 66 6.01 -12.10 4.08
C GLU A 66 4.72 -12.30 4.88
N GLY A 67 4.47 -11.43 5.87
CA GLY A 67 3.27 -11.52 6.68
C GLY A 67 1.99 -11.40 5.87
N GLN A 68 1.95 -10.43 4.94
CA GLN A 68 0.79 -10.24 4.08
C GLN A 68 0.61 -11.41 3.11
N ALA A 69 1.70 -11.93 2.56
CA ALA A 69 1.64 -13.09 1.67
C ALA A 69 1.08 -14.32 2.38
N LYS A 70 1.51 -14.54 3.61
CA LYS A 70 0.99 -15.64 4.43
C LYS A 70 -0.48 -15.46 4.77
N ALA A 71 -0.90 -14.24 5.07
CA ALA A 71 -2.30 -13.94 5.37
C ALA A 71 -3.21 -14.21 4.17
N VAL A 72 -2.82 -13.78 2.99
CA VAL A 72 -3.58 -14.03 1.75
C VAL A 72 -3.65 -15.53 1.47
N ARG A 73 -2.54 -16.24 1.62
CA ARG A 73 -2.51 -17.70 1.45
C ARG A 73 -3.46 -18.40 2.41
N HIS A 74 -3.49 -17.97 3.67
CA HIS A 74 -4.40 -18.51 4.66
C HIS A 74 -5.86 -18.25 4.29
N GLN A 75 -6.19 -17.03 3.87
CA GLN A 75 -7.54 -16.67 3.45
C GLN A 75 -8.02 -17.53 2.27
N ARG A 76 -7.15 -17.75 1.29
CA ARG A 76 -7.46 -18.61 0.15
C ARG A 76 -7.71 -20.05 0.57
N SER A 77 -6.93 -20.55 1.51
CA SER A 77 -7.08 -21.89 2.05
C SER A 77 -8.42 -22.06 2.76
N VAL A 78 -8.78 -21.08 3.61
CA VAL A 78 -10.07 -21.07 4.32
C VAL A 78 -11.24 -21.00 3.34
N ALA A 79 -11.16 -20.13 2.35
CA ALA A 79 -12.21 -19.99 1.34
C ALA A 79 -12.40 -21.29 0.53
N ARG A 80 -11.31 -21.97 0.19
CA ARG A 80 -11.33 -23.22 -0.52
C ARG A 80 -12.02 -24.31 0.29
N ARG A 81 -11.72 -24.40 1.59
CA ARG A 81 -12.35 -25.35 2.50
C ARG A 81 -13.85 -25.08 2.63
N ALA A 82 -14.23 -23.82 2.77
CA ALA A 82 -15.63 -23.42 2.85
C ALA A 82 -16.39 -23.79 1.57
N GLY A 83 -15.78 -23.60 0.41
CA GLY A 83 -16.37 -23.98 -0.86
C GLY A 83 -16.60 -25.47 -0.98
N LEU A 84 -15.65 -26.27 -0.52
CA LEU A 84 -15.79 -27.73 -0.52
C LEU A 84 -16.91 -28.20 0.41
N ARG A 85 -17.07 -27.54 1.55
CA ARG A 85 -18.14 -27.86 2.50
C ARG A 85 -19.52 -27.47 1.98
N GLY A 86 -19.58 -26.43 1.16
CA GLY A 86 -20.82 -25.93 0.61
C GLY A 86 -21.47 -26.87 -0.43
N ASN A 87 -20.73 -27.86 -0.85
CA ASN A 87 -21.19 -28.81 -1.82
C ASN A 87 -21.69 -30.08 -1.12
#